data_d32eb7a9f621e4f259e57448d1a102ce
#
_entry.id   d32eb7a9f621e4f259e57448d1a102ce
#
_cell.length_a   1.000
_cell.length_b   1.000
_cell.length_c   1.000
_cell.angle_alpha   90.00
_cell.angle_beta   90.00
_cell.angle_gamma   90.00
#
_symmetry.space_group_name_H-M   'P 1'
#
loop_
_entity.id
_entity.type
_entity.pdbx_description
1 polymer ?
#
loop_
_entity_poly.entity_id
_entity_poly.type
_entity_poly.pdbx_seq_one_letter_code
_entity_poly.pdbx_strand_id
1 'polypeptide(L)'
;LNLEEIGDRTFDQVKEEGRKAWNDVLGRIKVEDDNADRLRTFYSCLYRSVLFPRRFYEVDKDGEIVHYSPYNGKVLPGYMFTDTGFWDTFRCLFPFVNLVYPSMGEKMQAGLLNTYLESGFFPEWASPGHRGCMVGNNSASVVADAYMKSVTKSDAEKMYEGLLKGANSVHPRVSSTGRRGYEYYNELGYVPYNVGINESAARTLEYAYDDWCIYRMGQKLGRPREELDLYASRSQNYRNLFDPETGLMRGKNQDGTFQSPFNPFKWGDAFTEGNSWHYTWSVFHDVQGLIDLMGGKDRFVAQLDTVFALPPVFDDSYYGGVIHEIREMEIMNMGNYAHGNQPIQHMIYLYGYAGQPWKSQYWLREVMNRLYWPTPDGYCGDEDNGQTSAWYVFTALGFYPVCPGSDEYVIGAPYFRKAVISLENGKTIEISAPKNSDTNRYIRTLSF
;
A
#
# COMPACT_ATOMS: atom_id res chain seq x y z
N LEU A 1 21.42 2.03 -29.30
CA LEU A 1 21.05 2.50 -27.96
C LEU A 1 22.07 2.03 -26.91
N ASN A 2 22.14 0.76 -26.51
CA ASN A 2 23.04 0.30 -25.43
C ASN A 2 24.53 0.63 -25.70
N LEU A 3 24.98 0.55 -26.96
CA LEU A 3 26.36 0.92 -27.33
C LEU A 3 26.57 2.44 -27.23
N GLU A 4 25.56 3.25 -27.52
CA GLU A 4 25.60 4.70 -27.35
C GLU A 4 25.64 5.07 -25.87
N GLU A 5 24.86 4.38 -25.03
CA GLU A 5 24.90 4.56 -23.58
C GLU A 5 26.26 4.19 -22.97
N ILE A 6 26.83 3.09 -23.41
CA ILE A 6 28.15 2.64 -22.94
C ILE A 6 29.27 3.55 -23.48
N GLY A 7 29.18 3.99 -24.75
CA GLY A 7 30.20 4.75 -25.43
C GLY A 7 31.56 4.04 -25.42
N ASP A 8 32.63 4.76 -25.17
CA ASP A 8 34.02 4.23 -25.12
C ASP A 8 34.41 3.69 -23.73
N ARG A 9 33.43 3.56 -22.78
CA ARG A 9 33.74 3.08 -21.44
C ARG A 9 34.06 1.58 -21.41
N THR A 10 35.06 1.22 -20.62
CA THR A 10 35.39 -0.19 -20.36
C THR A 10 34.36 -0.85 -19.44
N PHE A 11 34.36 -2.18 -19.42
CA PHE A 11 33.52 -2.96 -18.49
C PHE A 11 33.72 -2.54 -17.03
N ASP A 12 34.99 -2.35 -16.60
CA ASP A 12 35.27 -1.96 -15.21
C ASP A 12 34.80 -0.56 -14.89
N GLN A 13 34.84 0.38 -15.84
CA GLN A 13 34.28 1.71 -15.68
C GLN A 13 32.74 1.65 -15.50
N VAL A 14 32.04 0.94 -16.39
CA VAL A 14 30.57 0.78 -16.30
C VAL A 14 30.17 0.06 -15.01
N LYS A 15 30.94 -0.97 -14.60
CA LYS A 15 30.73 -1.68 -13.33
C LYS A 15 30.87 -0.76 -12.12
N GLU A 16 31.90 0.08 -12.08
CA GLU A 16 32.13 1.00 -10.96
C GLU A 16 31.09 2.12 -10.93
N GLU A 17 30.67 2.62 -12.07
CA GLU A 17 29.54 3.58 -12.18
C GLU A 17 28.23 2.97 -11.68
N GLY A 18 27.92 1.73 -12.06
CA GLY A 18 26.76 0.99 -11.57
C GLY A 18 26.81 0.79 -10.05
N ARG A 19 28.00 0.40 -9.52
CA ARG A 19 28.21 0.30 -8.08
C ARG A 19 27.99 1.63 -7.36
N LYS A 20 28.50 2.72 -7.91
CA LYS A 20 28.32 4.06 -7.36
C LYS A 20 26.85 4.45 -7.36
N ALA A 21 26.13 4.25 -8.48
CA ALA A 21 24.71 4.57 -8.58
C ALA A 21 23.87 3.82 -7.53
N TRP A 22 24.14 2.51 -7.34
CA TRP A 22 23.46 1.74 -6.28
C TRP A 22 23.85 2.19 -4.87
N ASN A 23 25.11 2.53 -4.63
CA ASN A 23 25.53 3.06 -3.33
C ASN A 23 24.89 4.42 -3.03
N ASP A 24 24.70 5.27 -4.03
CA ASP A 24 24.01 6.56 -3.87
C ASP A 24 22.53 6.37 -3.51
N VAL A 25 21.87 5.37 -4.08
CA VAL A 25 20.46 5.02 -3.77
C VAL A 25 20.36 4.37 -2.39
N LEU A 26 21.05 3.25 -2.16
CA LEU A 26 20.92 2.45 -0.93
C LEU A 26 21.56 3.16 0.28
N GLY A 27 22.59 3.96 0.05
CA GLY A 27 23.31 4.71 1.08
C GLY A 27 22.51 5.86 1.70
N ARG A 28 21.30 6.16 1.20
CA ARG A 28 20.39 7.12 1.83
C ARG A 28 19.91 6.66 3.20
N ILE A 29 19.87 5.36 3.42
CA ILE A 29 19.51 4.80 4.73
C ILE A 29 20.69 3.98 5.22
N LYS A 30 21.22 4.38 6.37
CA LYS A 30 22.32 3.68 7.06
C LYS A 30 21.80 3.12 8.37
N VAL A 31 22.05 1.84 8.62
CA VAL A 31 21.66 1.16 9.87
C VAL A 31 22.88 0.51 10.51
N GLU A 32 22.88 0.43 11.85
CA GLU A 32 23.96 -0.16 12.63
C GLU A 32 23.47 -1.39 13.39
N ASP A 33 24.06 -2.55 13.11
CA ASP A 33 23.85 -3.81 13.82
C ASP A 33 25.12 -4.67 13.75
N ASP A 34 25.33 -5.52 14.77
CA ASP A 34 26.42 -6.51 14.79
C ASP A 34 26.04 -7.80 14.04
N ASN A 35 24.76 -8.00 13.73
CA ASN A 35 24.26 -9.17 13.02
C ASN A 35 24.28 -8.92 11.51
N ALA A 36 25.23 -9.58 10.83
CA ALA A 36 25.39 -9.45 9.38
C ALA A 36 24.17 -9.91 8.57
N ASP A 37 23.41 -10.87 9.06
CA ASP A 37 22.23 -11.38 8.36
C ASP A 37 21.06 -10.38 8.44
N ARG A 38 20.90 -9.69 9.55
CA ARG A 38 19.94 -8.57 9.67
C ARG A 38 20.28 -7.44 8.70
N LEU A 39 21.56 -7.10 8.57
CA LEU A 39 22.01 -6.09 7.60
C LEU A 39 21.73 -6.54 6.15
N ARG A 40 22.04 -7.80 5.82
CA ARG A 40 21.76 -8.36 4.49
C ARG A 40 20.26 -8.33 4.18
N THR A 41 19.41 -8.77 5.12
CA THR A 41 17.95 -8.73 4.96
C THR A 41 17.47 -7.31 4.73
N PHE A 42 17.92 -6.37 5.56
CA PHE A 42 17.53 -4.95 5.44
C PHE A 42 17.88 -4.36 4.07
N TYR A 43 19.15 -4.50 3.64
CA TYR A 43 19.59 -3.94 2.36
C TYR A 43 19.04 -4.69 1.16
N SER A 44 18.72 -5.99 1.28
CA SER A 44 17.97 -6.72 0.26
C SER A 44 16.56 -6.19 0.09
N CYS A 45 15.86 -5.93 1.20
CA CYS A 45 14.54 -5.31 1.17
C CYS A 45 14.61 -3.88 0.62
N LEU A 46 15.59 -3.07 1.07
CA LEU A 46 15.77 -1.72 0.56
C LEU A 46 16.04 -1.71 -0.96
N TYR A 47 16.87 -2.63 -1.46
CA TYR A 47 17.12 -2.80 -2.88
C TYR A 47 15.84 -3.13 -3.65
N ARG A 48 15.06 -4.12 -3.19
CA ARG A 48 13.82 -4.53 -3.87
C ARG A 48 12.73 -3.45 -3.84
N SER A 49 12.67 -2.63 -2.78
CA SER A 49 11.70 -1.52 -2.69
C SER A 49 11.93 -0.40 -3.71
N VAL A 50 13.05 -0.42 -4.45
CA VAL A 50 13.37 0.58 -5.48
C VAL A 50 13.50 -0.01 -6.89
N LEU A 51 13.06 -1.26 -7.09
CA LEU A 51 13.06 -1.90 -8.41
C LEU A 51 11.80 -1.59 -9.24
N PHE A 52 10.71 -1.18 -8.58
CA PHE A 52 9.42 -0.87 -9.19
C PHE A 52 8.88 0.48 -8.71
N PRO A 53 8.01 1.14 -9.51
CA PRO A 53 7.66 0.81 -10.89
C PRO A 53 8.85 0.97 -11.86
N ARG A 54 8.81 0.26 -12.97
CA ARG A 54 9.84 0.34 -14.01
C ARG A 54 9.69 1.60 -14.84
N ARG A 55 10.81 2.19 -15.24
CA ARG A 55 10.85 3.30 -16.19
C ARG A 55 10.33 2.82 -17.56
N PHE A 56 9.41 3.57 -18.14
CA PHE A 56 8.86 3.34 -19.46
C PHE A 56 8.97 4.61 -20.31
N TYR A 57 10.15 5.21 -20.26
CA TYR A 57 10.51 6.42 -20.99
C TYR A 57 11.99 6.36 -21.40
N GLU A 58 12.32 7.12 -22.40
CA GLU A 58 13.68 7.22 -22.97
C GLU A 58 14.12 8.69 -23.00
N VAL A 59 15.42 8.90 -23.21
CA VAL A 59 15.98 10.19 -23.56
C VAL A 59 16.24 10.17 -25.07
N ASP A 60 15.64 11.11 -25.81
CA ASP A 60 15.81 11.17 -27.26
C ASP A 60 17.16 11.80 -27.64
N LYS A 61 17.44 11.90 -28.96
CA LYS A 61 18.68 12.47 -29.51
C LYS A 61 18.91 13.95 -29.15
N ASP A 62 17.85 14.67 -28.82
CA ASP A 62 17.87 16.10 -28.45
C ASP A 62 17.96 16.29 -26.92
N GLY A 63 18.02 15.17 -26.15
CA GLY A 63 18.09 15.17 -24.70
C GLY A 63 16.75 15.28 -24.01
N GLU A 64 15.65 15.22 -24.74
CA GLU A 64 14.28 15.33 -24.21
C GLU A 64 13.76 13.99 -23.69
N ILE A 65 12.95 14.03 -22.64
CA ILE A 65 12.28 12.85 -22.10
C ILE A 65 11.05 12.55 -22.96
N VAL A 66 11.00 11.33 -23.50
CA VAL A 66 9.91 10.84 -24.35
C VAL A 66 9.49 9.43 -23.94
N HIS A 67 8.25 9.07 -24.21
CA HIS A 67 7.76 7.71 -24.00
C HIS A 67 6.86 7.25 -25.15
N TYR A 68 6.81 5.95 -25.37
CA TYR A 68 5.79 5.34 -26.22
C TYR A 68 4.53 5.12 -25.40
N SER A 69 3.42 5.77 -25.78
CA SER A 69 2.13 5.61 -25.09
C SER A 69 1.52 4.24 -25.35
N PRO A 70 1.34 3.38 -24.34
CA PRO A 70 0.63 2.11 -24.49
C PRO A 70 -0.87 2.29 -24.67
N TYR A 71 -1.36 3.52 -24.54
CA TYR A 71 -2.79 3.85 -24.61
C TYR A 71 -3.23 4.30 -25.99
N ASN A 72 -2.38 5.00 -26.75
CA ASN A 72 -2.72 5.56 -28.05
C ASN A 72 -1.68 5.26 -29.16
N GLY A 73 -0.55 4.59 -28.83
CA GLY A 73 0.46 4.17 -29.80
C GLY A 73 1.36 5.29 -30.35
N LYS A 74 1.40 6.45 -29.69
CA LYS A 74 2.23 7.60 -30.11
C LYS A 74 3.46 7.73 -29.24
N VAL A 75 4.52 8.28 -29.79
CA VAL A 75 5.66 8.80 -29.00
C VAL A 75 5.30 10.20 -28.54
N LEU A 76 5.31 10.41 -27.22
CA LEU A 76 4.87 11.64 -26.57
C LEU A 76 5.93 12.11 -25.56
N PRO A 77 6.00 13.42 -25.26
CA PRO A 77 6.95 13.95 -24.29
C PRO A 77 6.58 13.57 -22.85
N GLY A 78 7.61 13.48 -22.00
CA GLY A 78 7.46 13.32 -20.56
C GLY A 78 7.63 11.89 -20.06
N TYR A 79 7.50 11.74 -18.74
CA TYR A 79 7.70 10.47 -18.03
C TYR A 79 6.55 9.51 -18.21
N MET A 80 6.86 8.21 -18.19
CA MET A 80 5.91 7.11 -18.07
C MET A 80 6.54 6.01 -17.22
N PHE A 81 5.73 5.29 -16.45
CA PHE A 81 6.15 4.17 -15.62
C PHE A 81 5.18 2.99 -15.80
N THR A 82 5.67 1.78 -15.57
CA THR A 82 4.92 0.55 -15.74
C THR A 82 5.29 -0.51 -14.71
N ASP A 83 4.64 -1.67 -14.79
CA ASP A 83 4.83 -2.84 -13.94
C ASP A 83 4.63 -2.51 -12.45
N THR A 84 3.44 -2.00 -12.14
CA THR A 84 3.01 -1.72 -10.75
C THR A 84 1.51 -1.84 -10.61
N GLY A 85 1.08 -2.40 -9.47
CA GLY A 85 -0.30 -2.44 -9.01
C GLY A 85 -0.48 -1.56 -7.78
N PHE A 86 -1.48 -0.68 -7.80
CA PHE A 86 -1.66 0.25 -6.69
C PHE A 86 -2.35 -0.37 -5.49
N TRP A 87 -3.19 -1.40 -5.70
CA TRP A 87 -3.78 -2.16 -4.61
C TRP A 87 -2.73 -2.69 -3.62
N ASP A 88 -1.57 -3.15 -4.15
CA ASP A 88 -0.44 -3.58 -3.35
C ASP A 88 0.32 -2.39 -2.77
N THR A 89 0.75 -1.47 -3.64
CA THR A 89 1.86 -0.54 -3.40
C THR A 89 1.46 0.79 -2.75
N PHE A 90 0.17 1.14 -2.72
CA PHE A 90 -0.28 2.37 -2.07
C PHE A 90 0.03 2.38 -0.57
N ARG A 91 0.05 1.20 0.05
CA ARG A 91 0.07 1.02 1.50
C ARG A 91 1.33 1.57 2.15
N CYS A 92 2.51 1.25 1.58
CA CYS A 92 3.75 1.85 2.09
C CYS A 92 4.85 2.05 1.04
N LEU A 93 4.83 1.41 -0.12
CA LEU A 93 5.87 1.65 -1.13
C LEU A 93 5.86 3.09 -1.61
N PHE A 94 4.71 3.62 -2.07
CA PHE A 94 4.64 5.01 -2.52
C PHE A 94 4.89 6.01 -1.38
N PRO A 95 4.36 5.84 -0.16
CA PRO A 95 4.80 6.62 1.00
C PRO A 95 6.30 6.58 1.27
N PHE A 96 6.96 5.43 1.06
CA PHE A 96 8.40 5.29 1.19
C PHE A 96 9.14 6.10 0.13
N VAL A 97 8.73 6.01 -1.14
CA VAL A 97 9.29 6.80 -2.23
C VAL A 97 9.11 8.29 -1.96
N ASN A 98 7.92 8.71 -1.53
CA ASN A 98 7.63 10.12 -1.21
C ASN A 98 8.49 10.66 -0.07
N LEU A 99 8.86 9.81 0.90
CA LEU A 99 9.71 10.21 2.02
C LEU A 99 11.20 10.25 1.65
N VAL A 100 11.70 9.19 1.01
CA VAL A 100 13.15 8.97 0.84
C VAL A 100 13.65 9.43 -0.53
N TYR A 101 12.81 9.28 -1.57
CA TYR A 101 13.16 9.57 -2.98
C TYR A 101 12.12 10.50 -3.65
N PRO A 102 11.77 11.65 -3.05
CA PRO A 102 10.69 12.51 -3.55
C PRO A 102 10.93 13.01 -4.98
N SER A 103 12.17 13.17 -5.44
CA SER A 103 12.47 13.53 -6.83
C SER A 103 12.07 12.43 -7.83
N MET A 104 12.13 11.16 -7.43
CA MET A 104 11.62 10.05 -8.23
C MET A 104 10.09 9.98 -8.13
N GLY A 105 9.53 10.20 -6.93
CA GLY A 105 8.09 10.30 -6.70
C GLY A 105 7.45 11.36 -7.62
N GLU A 106 8.07 12.53 -7.76
CA GLU A 106 7.62 13.59 -8.68
C GLU A 106 7.52 13.11 -10.13
N LYS A 107 8.55 12.39 -10.62
CA LYS A 107 8.55 11.81 -11.99
C LYS A 107 7.44 10.78 -12.16
N MET A 108 7.19 9.95 -11.14
CA MET A 108 6.11 8.99 -11.15
C MET A 108 4.74 9.68 -11.21
N GLN A 109 4.55 10.76 -10.45
CA GLN A 109 3.31 11.56 -10.51
C GLN A 109 3.12 12.22 -11.88
N ALA A 110 4.19 12.72 -12.50
CA ALA A 110 4.13 13.24 -13.87
C ALA A 110 3.73 12.14 -14.88
N GLY A 111 4.26 10.94 -14.72
CA GLY A 111 3.86 9.76 -15.54
C GLY A 111 2.40 9.36 -15.33
N LEU A 112 1.86 9.46 -14.12
CA LEU A 112 0.44 9.23 -13.84
C LEU A 112 -0.44 10.28 -14.51
N LEU A 113 -0.04 11.56 -14.48
CA LEU A 113 -0.77 12.60 -15.20
C LEU A 113 -0.78 12.33 -16.71
N ASN A 114 0.36 11.95 -17.30
CA ASN A 114 0.43 11.57 -18.71
C ASN A 114 -0.52 10.39 -19.02
N THR A 115 -0.54 9.37 -18.18
CA THR A 115 -1.49 8.26 -18.33
C THR A 115 -2.93 8.73 -18.34
N TYR A 116 -3.32 9.61 -17.41
CA TYR A 116 -4.67 10.18 -17.39
C TYR A 116 -5.00 10.99 -18.66
N LEU A 117 -4.09 11.85 -19.10
CA LEU A 117 -4.29 12.68 -20.29
C LEU A 117 -4.40 11.86 -21.57
N GLU A 118 -3.71 10.74 -21.66
CA GLU A 118 -3.64 9.89 -22.85
C GLU A 118 -4.75 8.84 -22.92
N SER A 119 -5.21 8.32 -21.78
CA SER A 119 -6.21 7.25 -21.68
C SER A 119 -7.56 7.71 -21.14
N GLY A 120 -7.56 8.84 -20.43
CA GLY A 120 -8.71 9.36 -19.70
C GLY A 120 -8.94 8.74 -18.33
N PHE A 121 -8.02 7.88 -17.84
CA PHE A 121 -8.08 7.27 -16.51
C PHE A 121 -6.68 7.15 -15.91
N PHE A 122 -6.57 7.20 -14.58
CA PHE A 122 -5.40 6.68 -13.90
C PHE A 122 -5.38 5.14 -14.00
N PRO A 123 -4.22 4.49 -14.06
CA PRO A 123 -4.14 3.05 -13.97
C PRO A 123 -4.40 2.60 -12.53
N GLU A 124 -5.00 1.42 -12.35
CA GLU A 124 -4.98 0.72 -11.06
C GLU A 124 -3.92 -0.39 -11.08
N TRP A 125 -3.66 -0.92 -12.26
CA TRP A 125 -2.50 -1.74 -12.59
C TRP A 125 -1.99 -1.36 -13.98
N ALA A 126 -0.69 -1.05 -14.09
CA ALA A 126 -0.01 -0.74 -15.35
C ALA A 126 0.93 -1.88 -15.76
N SER A 127 0.78 -2.44 -17.02
CA SER A 127 1.70 -3.47 -17.54
C SER A 127 1.51 -3.68 -19.05
N PRO A 128 2.10 -2.87 -19.93
CA PRO A 128 2.50 -1.48 -19.72
C PRO A 128 1.32 -0.51 -19.70
N GLY A 129 0.17 -0.82 -20.29
CA GLY A 129 -1.08 -0.06 -20.23
C GLY A 129 -2.00 -0.54 -19.10
N HIS A 130 -3.28 -0.15 -19.15
CA HIS A 130 -4.26 -0.63 -18.18
C HIS A 130 -4.39 -2.16 -18.24
N ARG A 131 -4.14 -2.82 -17.11
CA ARG A 131 -4.31 -4.26 -16.95
C ARG A 131 -5.54 -4.54 -16.08
N GLY A 132 -6.35 -5.51 -16.49
CA GLY A 132 -7.50 -5.98 -15.72
C GLY A 132 -7.05 -6.87 -14.56
N CYS A 133 -6.73 -6.27 -13.43
CA CYS A 133 -6.22 -6.96 -12.25
C CYS A 133 -6.65 -6.22 -10.98
N MET A 134 -6.86 -6.93 -9.88
CA MET A 134 -7.17 -6.44 -8.54
C MET A 134 -8.44 -5.59 -8.41
N VAL A 135 -8.64 -5.03 -7.25
CA VAL A 135 -9.76 -4.18 -6.86
C VAL A 135 -9.27 -2.83 -6.35
N GLY A 136 -10.19 -1.94 -6.03
CA GLY A 136 -9.86 -0.62 -5.52
C GLY A 136 -9.76 0.44 -6.61
N ASN A 137 -9.57 1.66 -6.17
CA ASN A 137 -9.27 2.83 -6.99
C ASN A 137 -8.10 3.57 -6.33
N ASN A 138 -7.08 2.76 -5.97
CA ASN A 138 -5.99 3.17 -5.07
C ASN A 138 -5.00 4.15 -5.70
N SER A 139 -5.13 4.44 -7.01
CA SER A 139 -4.55 5.64 -7.62
C SER A 139 -4.90 6.91 -6.83
N ALA A 140 -6.09 6.96 -6.19
CA ALA A 140 -6.48 8.06 -5.32
C ALA A 140 -5.53 8.23 -4.12
N SER A 141 -5.15 7.13 -3.48
CA SER A 141 -4.17 7.15 -2.39
C SER A 141 -2.80 7.59 -2.86
N VAL A 142 -2.30 7.02 -3.98
CA VAL A 142 -0.97 7.30 -4.53
C VAL A 142 -0.82 8.78 -4.92
N VAL A 143 -1.86 9.35 -5.54
CA VAL A 143 -1.87 10.77 -5.96
C VAL A 143 -2.03 11.69 -4.74
N ALA A 144 -3.00 11.40 -3.87
CA ALA A 144 -3.27 12.23 -2.71
C ALA A 144 -2.10 12.27 -1.73
N ASP A 145 -1.45 11.13 -1.45
CA ASP A 145 -0.29 11.07 -0.55
C ASP A 145 0.87 11.94 -1.07
N ALA A 146 1.19 11.83 -2.35
CA ALA A 146 2.24 12.64 -2.97
C ALA A 146 1.89 14.14 -2.93
N TYR A 147 0.64 14.51 -3.20
CA TYR A 147 0.18 15.89 -3.14
C TYR A 147 0.18 16.43 -1.70
N MET A 148 -0.33 15.68 -0.73
CA MET A 148 -0.35 16.07 0.68
C MET A 148 1.07 16.31 1.22
N LYS A 149 2.04 15.52 0.80
CA LYS A 149 3.47 15.61 1.17
C LYS A 149 4.25 16.62 0.30
N SER A 150 3.59 17.32 -0.61
CA SER A 150 4.20 18.33 -1.51
C SER A 150 5.30 17.76 -2.42
N VAL A 151 5.18 16.48 -2.78
CA VAL A 151 6.05 15.81 -3.75
C VAL A 151 5.63 16.17 -5.18
N THR A 152 4.32 16.17 -5.46
CA THR A 152 3.76 16.46 -6.78
C THR A 152 4.00 17.93 -7.17
N LYS A 153 4.60 18.15 -8.35
CA LYS A 153 4.66 19.44 -9.05
C LYS A 153 3.80 19.47 -10.31
N SER A 154 3.17 18.35 -10.64
CA SER A 154 2.22 18.22 -11.74
C SER A 154 0.97 19.06 -11.49
N ASP A 155 0.18 19.30 -12.56
CA ASP A 155 -1.10 20.00 -12.47
C ASP A 155 -2.08 19.28 -11.51
N ALA A 156 -2.16 19.80 -10.29
CA ALA A 156 -2.92 19.22 -9.22
C ALA A 156 -4.45 19.23 -9.50
N GLU A 157 -4.95 20.23 -10.23
CA GLU A 157 -6.36 20.30 -10.62
C GLU A 157 -6.68 19.20 -11.64
N LYS A 158 -5.81 18.94 -12.61
CA LYS A 158 -5.95 17.85 -13.56
C LYS A 158 -5.82 16.48 -12.91
N MET A 159 -4.90 16.34 -11.96
CA MET A 159 -4.78 15.12 -11.16
C MET A 159 -6.08 14.85 -10.39
N TYR A 160 -6.61 15.87 -9.72
CA TYR A 160 -7.87 15.77 -8.96
C TYR A 160 -9.07 15.44 -9.86
N GLU A 161 -9.18 16.08 -11.04
CA GLU A 161 -10.20 15.76 -12.05
C GLU A 161 -10.16 14.26 -12.43
N GLY A 162 -8.96 13.71 -12.62
CA GLY A 162 -8.77 12.29 -12.90
C GLY A 162 -9.23 11.38 -11.76
N LEU A 163 -9.01 11.78 -10.49
CA LEU A 163 -9.52 11.06 -9.32
C LEU A 163 -11.05 11.06 -9.28
N LEU A 164 -11.68 12.23 -9.50
CA LEU A 164 -13.14 12.35 -9.55
C LEU A 164 -13.74 11.47 -10.64
N LYS A 165 -13.10 11.41 -11.81
CA LYS A 165 -13.52 10.56 -12.91
C LYS A 165 -13.42 9.08 -12.55
N GLY A 166 -12.31 8.64 -12.00
CA GLY A 166 -12.13 7.26 -11.52
C GLY A 166 -13.16 6.85 -10.48
N ALA A 167 -13.47 7.76 -9.54
CA ALA A 167 -14.45 7.53 -8.48
C ALA A 167 -15.90 7.38 -8.96
N ASN A 168 -16.25 7.94 -10.13
CA ASN A 168 -17.62 8.00 -10.61
C ASN A 168 -17.82 7.33 -11.98
N SER A 169 -16.86 6.53 -12.42
CA SER A 169 -16.96 5.78 -13.69
C SER A 169 -15.99 4.59 -13.71
N VAL A 170 -16.17 3.75 -14.71
CA VAL A 170 -15.31 2.60 -15.01
C VAL A 170 -14.79 2.71 -16.44
N HIS A 171 -13.54 2.30 -16.66
CA HIS A 171 -12.95 2.30 -17.98
C HIS A 171 -13.71 1.32 -18.93
N PRO A 172 -14.06 1.71 -20.15
CA PRO A 172 -14.98 0.94 -21.01
C PRO A 172 -14.47 -0.44 -21.42
N ARG A 173 -13.16 -0.70 -21.35
CA ARG A 173 -12.54 -1.97 -21.75
C ARG A 173 -11.83 -2.70 -20.60
N VAL A 174 -11.58 -2.05 -19.48
CA VAL A 174 -10.83 -2.62 -18.34
C VAL A 174 -11.59 -2.33 -17.05
N SER A 175 -12.42 -3.27 -16.64
CA SER A 175 -13.39 -3.07 -15.55
C SER A 175 -12.77 -2.90 -14.15
N SER A 176 -11.48 -3.17 -13.99
CA SER A 176 -10.73 -2.89 -12.75
C SER A 176 -10.10 -1.49 -12.72
N THR A 177 -10.25 -0.70 -13.79
CA THR A 177 -9.79 0.70 -13.88
C THR A 177 -10.98 1.63 -13.67
N GLY A 178 -10.89 2.56 -12.76
CA GLY A 178 -12.03 3.25 -12.18
C GLY A 178 -12.73 2.36 -11.14
N ARG A 179 -14.01 2.62 -10.86
CA ARG A 179 -14.77 1.91 -9.80
C ARG A 179 -15.86 1.02 -10.38
N ARG A 180 -15.61 -0.27 -10.51
CA ARG A 180 -16.64 -1.25 -10.87
C ARG A 180 -17.73 -1.28 -9.80
N GLY A 181 -18.99 -1.08 -10.21
CA GLY A 181 -20.14 -1.00 -9.30
C GLY A 181 -20.31 0.36 -8.62
N TYR A 182 -19.71 1.42 -9.19
CA TYR A 182 -19.83 2.79 -8.68
C TYR A 182 -21.28 3.26 -8.59
N GLU A 183 -22.16 2.80 -9.47
CA GLU A 183 -23.59 3.15 -9.48
C GLU A 183 -24.23 2.72 -8.15
N TYR A 184 -24.02 1.48 -7.74
CA TYR A 184 -24.50 0.95 -6.46
C TYR A 184 -23.83 1.62 -5.28
N TYR A 185 -22.49 1.77 -5.35
CA TYR A 185 -21.74 2.38 -4.28
C TYR A 185 -22.17 3.83 -4.02
N ASN A 186 -22.43 4.60 -5.06
CA ASN A 186 -22.86 5.99 -4.96
C ASN A 186 -24.31 6.14 -4.44
N GLU A 187 -25.18 5.17 -4.69
CA GLU A 187 -26.59 5.18 -4.28
C GLU A 187 -26.78 4.54 -2.89
N LEU A 188 -26.20 3.35 -2.68
CA LEU A 188 -26.45 2.54 -1.48
C LEU A 188 -25.38 2.71 -0.40
N GLY A 189 -24.23 3.28 -0.73
CA GLY A 189 -23.06 3.36 0.14
C GLY A 189 -22.24 2.06 0.22
N TYR A 190 -22.50 1.09 -0.67
CA TYR A 190 -21.72 -0.14 -0.79
C TYR A 190 -21.95 -0.81 -2.15
N VAL A 191 -21.05 -1.69 -2.55
CA VAL A 191 -21.23 -2.58 -3.71
C VAL A 191 -21.97 -3.83 -3.22
N PRO A 192 -23.17 -4.15 -3.73
CA PRO A 192 -23.92 -5.30 -3.25
C PRO A 192 -23.28 -6.64 -3.60
N TYR A 193 -23.41 -7.61 -2.69
CA TYR A 193 -22.89 -8.95 -2.86
C TYR A 193 -23.59 -9.76 -3.94
N ASN A 194 -24.91 -9.56 -4.10
CA ASN A 194 -25.77 -10.40 -4.95
C ASN A 194 -26.09 -9.80 -6.34
N VAL A 195 -25.27 -8.87 -6.86
CA VAL A 195 -25.49 -8.22 -8.17
C VAL A 195 -24.51 -8.66 -9.27
N GLY A 196 -23.77 -9.75 -9.04
CA GLY A 196 -22.82 -10.29 -10.01
C GLY A 196 -21.50 -9.50 -10.11
N ILE A 197 -21.19 -8.70 -9.07
CA ILE A 197 -19.91 -8.03 -8.91
C ILE A 197 -19.15 -8.78 -7.82
N ASN A 198 -18.05 -9.44 -8.20
CA ASN A 198 -17.18 -10.16 -7.27
C ASN A 198 -16.47 -9.22 -6.30
N GLU A 199 -16.03 -9.76 -5.15
CA GLU A 199 -15.18 -9.05 -4.18
C GLU A 199 -15.82 -7.76 -3.67
N SER A 200 -17.13 -7.78 -3.51
CA SER A 200 -17.97 -6.60 -3.27
C SER A 200 -17.63 -5.87 -1.97
N ALA A 201 -17.32 -6.62 -0.90
CA ALA A 201 -16.93 -6.03 0.38
C ALA A 201 -15.53 -5.41 0.30
N ALA A 202 -14.56 -6.08 -0.32
CA ALA A 202 -13.24 -5.53 -0.56
C ALA A 202 -13.33 -4.20 -1.34
N ARG A 203 -14.07 -4.18 -2.45
CA ARG A 203 -14.30 -2.95 -3.25
C ARG A 203 -14.88 -1.81 -2.41
N THR A 204 -15.87 -2.10 -1.60
CA THR A 204 -16.52 -1.08 -0.75
C THR A 204 -15.54 -0.48 0.27
N LEU A 205 -14.70 -1.31 0.90
CA LEU A 205 -13.70 -0.87 1.87
C LEU A 205 -12.62 -0.02 1.22
N GLU A 206 -12.09 -0.47 0.07
CA GLU A 206 -11.11 0.30 -0.70
C GLU A 206 -11.70 1.64 -1.15
N TYR A 207 -12.89 1.67 -1.73
CA TYR A 207 -13.53 2.91 -2.18
C TYR A 207 -13.81 3.91 -1.07
N ALA A 208 -14.14 3.44 0.14
CA ALA A 208 -14.35 4.33 1.29
C ALA A 208 -13.04 5.04 1.68
N TYR A 209 -11.93 4.33 1.66
CA TYR A 209 -10.61 4.93 1.90
C TYR A 209 -10.17 5.84 0.72
N ASP A 210 -10.40 5.42 -0.51
CA ASP A 210 -10.11 6.24 -1.70
C ASP A 210 -10.89 7.56 -1.68
N ASP A 211 -12.15 7.56 -1.23
CA ASP A 211 -12.96 8.76 -1.05
C ASP A 211 -12.40 9.68 0.03
N TRP A 212 -11.84 9.12 1.11
CA TRP A 212 -11.14 9.91 2.10
C TRP A 212 -9.89 10.58 1.49
N CYS A 213 -9.14 9.89 0.64
CA CYS A 213 -8.00 10.45 -0.07
C CYS A 213 -8.41 11.61 -0.99
N ILE A 214 -9.51 11.46 -1.74
CA ILE A 214 -10.09 12.52 -2.58
C ILE A 214 -10.51 13.71 -1.70
N TYR A 215 -11.19 13.46 -0.60
CA TYR A 215 -11.57 14.49 0.37
C TYR A 215 -10.36 15.28 0.89
N ARG A 216 -9.29 14.60 1.30
CA ARG A 216 -8.07 15.26 1.82
C ARG A 216 -7.39 16.11 0.76
N MET A 217 -7.24 15.60 -0.45
CA MET A 217 -6.68 16.37 -1.57
C MET A 217 -7.57 17.57 -1.91
N GLY A 218 -8.88 17.36 -1.98
CA GLY A 218 -9.85 18.42 -2.25
C GLY A 218 -9.84 19.53 -1.20
N GLN A 219 -9.70 19.18 0.09
CA GLN A 219 -9.53 20.17 1.17
C GLN A 219 -8.31 21.06 0.92
N LYS A 220 -7.16 20.47 0.59
CA LYS A 220 -5.91 21.20 0.33
C LYS A 220 -5.98 22.05 -0.93
N LEU A 221 -6.78 21.64 -1.93
CA LEU A 221 -7.07 22.40 -3.16
C LEU A 221 -8.11 23.52 -2.95
N GLY A 222 -8.84 23.53 -1.83
CA GLY A 222 -9.90 24.51 -1.60
C GLY A 222 -11.16 24.25 -2.43
N ARG A 223 -11.51 22.98 -2.66
CA ARG A 223 -12.69 22.58 -3.43
C ARG A 223 -14.00 23.02 -2.74
N PRO A 224 -15.12 23.14 -3.50
CA PRO A 224 -16.41 23.51 -2.94
C PRO A 224 -16.86 22.61 -1.79
N ARG A 225 -17.51 23.20 -0.78
CA ARG A 225 -17.90 22.48 0.43
C ARG A 225 -18.83 21.31 0.15
N GLU A 226 -19.76 21.45 -0.77
CA GLU A 226 -20.69 20.39 -1.17
C GLU A 226 -19.95 19.14 -1.69
N GLU A 227 -18.91 19.34 -2.51
CA GLU A 227 -18.05 18.25 -3.01
C GLU A 227 -17.25 17.60 -1.87
N LEU A 228 -16.71 18.42 -0.95
CA LEU A 228 -15.97 17.91 0.20
C LEU A 228 -16.88 17.11 1.14
N ASP A 229 -18.07 17.59 1.42
CA ASP A 229 -19.06 16.92 2.29
C ASP A 229 -19.49 15.57 1.67
N LEU A 230 -19.63 15.49 0.33
CA LEU A 230 -19.93 14.24 -0.36
C LEU A 230 -18.84 13.18 -0.13
N TYR A 231 -17.56 13.51 -0.37
CA TYR A 231 -16.46 12.54 -0.23
C TYR A 231 -16.17 12.23 1.24
N ALA A 232 -16.32 13.20 2.15
CA ALA A 232 -16.27 12.95 3.59
C ALA A 232 -17.37 11.97 4.04
N SER A 233 -18.59 12.11 3.54
CA SER A 233 -19.68 11.17 3.82
C SER A 233 -19.39 9.78 3.26
N ARG A 234 -18.96 9.67 2.00
CA ARG A 234 -18.62 8.40 1.36
C ARG A 234 -17.48 7.67 2.05
N SER A 235 -16.53 8.39 2.62
CA SER A 235 -15.44 7.78 3.39
C SER A 235 -15.93 6.98 4.61
N GLN A 236 -17.18 7.20 5.06
CA GLN A 236 -17.80 6.46 6.15
C GLN A 236 -18.55 5.20 5.68
N ASN A 237 -18.57 4.91 4.39
CA ASN A 237 -19.32 3.80 3.80
C ASN A 237 -18.88 2.42 4.28
N TYR A 238 -17.63 2.26 4.76
CA TYR A 238 -17.17 1.03 5.39
C TYR A 238 -18.08 0.54 6.52
N ARG A 239 -18.79 1.45 7.20
CA ARG A 239 -19.74 1.17 8.30
C ARG A 239 -20.91 0.29 7.84
N ASN A 240 -21.29 0.37 6.57
CA ASN A 240 -22.37 -0.42 6.01
C ASN A 240 -22.08 -1.93 6.00
N LEU A 241 -20.80 -2.30 6.01
CA LEU A 241 -20.37 -3.71 5.95
C LEU A 241 -20.07 -4.31 7.31
N PHE A 242 -19.99 -3.49 8.37
CA PHE A 242 -19.71 -4.00 9.71
C PHE A 242 -20.93 -4.74 10.25
N ASP A 243 -20.75 -6.04 10.52
CA ASP A 243 -21.76 -6.89 11.14
C ASP A 243 -21.54 -6.91 12.66
N PRO A 244 -22.44 -6.29 13.45
CA PRO A 244 -22.28 -6.22 14.90
C PRO A 244 -22.47 -7.58 15.61
N GLU A 245 -23.07 -8.55 14.94
CA GLU A 245 -23.25 -9.90 15.49
C GLU A 245 -21.92 -10.67 15.50
N THR A 246 -21.13 -10.54 14.44
CA THR A 246 -19.83 -11.22 14.31
C THR A 246 -18.63 -10.35 14.72
N GLY A 247 -18.80 -9.02 14.72
CA GLY A 247 -17.72 -8.06 14.92
C GLY A 247 -16.77 -7.96 13.74
N LEU A 248 -17.18 -8.40 12.56
CA LEU A 248 -16.37 -8.49 11.34
C LEU A 248 -17.06 -7.77 10.17
N MET A 249 -16.28 -7.45 9.13
CA MET A 249 -16.83 -7.00 7.85
C MET A 249 -17.45 -8.17 7.09
N ARG A 250 -18.61 -7.95 6.49
CA ARG A 250 -19.40 -8.98 5.81
C ARG A 250 -20.04 -8.41 4.54
N GLY A 251 -20.14 -9.23 3.50
CA GLY A 251 -20.86 -8.86 2.28
C GLY A 251 -22.32 -8.48 2.58
N LYS A 252 -22.86 -7.53 1.84
CA LYS A 252 -24.22 -7.02 2.01
C LYS A 252 -24.98 -7.09 0.69
N ASN A 253 -26.20 -7.60 0.73
CA ASN A 253 -27.08 -7.73 -0.43
C ASN A 253 -27.70 -6.39 -0.81
N GLN A 254 -28.21 -6.29 -2.03
CA GLN A 254 -28.85 -5.06 -2.54
C GLN A 254 -30.06 -4.60 -1.69
N ASP A 255 -30.76 -5.52 -1.06
CA ASP A 255 -31.90 -5.24 -0.17
C ASP A 255 -31.49 -4.81 1.25
N GLY A 256 -30.19 -4.68 1.51
CA GLY A 256 -29.65 -4.28 2.81
C GLY A 256 -29.43 -5.41 3.80
N THR A 257 -29.78 -6.65 3.49
CA THR A 257 -29.45 -7.81 4.33
C THR A 257 -28.01 -8.23 4.20
N PHE A 258 -27.41 -8.80 5.25
CA PHE A 258 -26.06 -9.37 5.14
C PHE A 258 -26.07 -10.67 4.35
N GLN A 259 -24.95 -10.94 3.67
CA GLN A 259 -24.67 -12.22 3.00
C GLN A 259 -24.97 -13.41 3.92
N SER A 260 -25.74 -14.39 3.45
CA SER A 260 -26.03 -15.62 4.17
C SER A 260 -26.07 -16.80 3.18
N PRO A 261 -25.44 -17.95 3.51
CA PRO A 261 -24.63 -18.23 4.70
C PRO A 261 -23.35 -17.40 4.72
N PHE A 262 -22.75 -17.21 5.90
CA PHE A 262 -21.49 -16.47 6.09
C PHE A 262 -20.45 -17.38 6.75
N ASN A 263 -19.29 -17.49 6.10
CA ASN A 263 -18.10 -18.14 6.64
C ASN A 263 -16.96 -17.13 6.69
N PRO A 264 -16.53 -16.62 7.88
CA PRO A 264 -15.51 -15.60 8.00
C PRO A 264 -14.12 -16.08 7.55
N PHE A 265 -13.91 -17.38 7.36
CA PHE A 265 -12.68 -18.00 6.87
C PHE A 265 -12.66 -18.26 5.37
N LYS A 266 -13.74 -17.90 4.64
CA LYS A 266 -13.80 -18.09 3.20
C LYS A 266 -12.94 -17.05 2.49
N TRP A 267 -11.96 -17.52 1.76
CA TRP A 267 -11.08 -16.68 0.94
C TRP A 267 -11.75 -16.34 -0.39
N GLY A 268 -11.59 -15.09 -0.83
CA GLY A 268 -12.27 -14.58 -2.02
C GLY A 268 -13.74 -14.27 -1.78
N ASP A 269 -14.60 -14.50 -2.79
CA ASP A 269 -16.04 -14.27 -2.73
C ASP A 269 -16.39 -12.78 -2.52
N ALA A 270 -16.69 -12.37 -1.29
CA ALA A 270 -16.88 -10.95 -0.95
C ALA A 270 -15.55 -10.18 -0.81
N PHE A 271 -14.41 -10.86 -0.71
CA PHE A 271 -13.09 -10.32 -0.46
C PHE A 271 -12.10 -10.69 -1.56
N THR A 272 -10.96 -10.01 -1.63
CA THR A 272 -9.91 -10.24 -2.61
C THR A 272 -8.70 -10.85 -1.93
N GLU A 273 -8.30 -12.06 -2.36
CA GLU A 273 -7.08 -12.74 -1.84
C GLU A 273 -6.96 -12.69 -0.32
N GLY A 274 -8.08 -12.92 0.34
CA GLY A 274 -8.23 -12.85 1.79
C GLY A 274 -9.64 -13.20 2.23
N ASN A 275 -9.88 -13.07 3.51
CA ASN A 275 -11.16 -13.37 4.14
C ASN A 275 -11.61 -12.22 5.06
N SER A 276 -12.69 -12.42 5.79
CA SER A 276 -13.25 -11.40 6.68
C SER A 276 -12.28 -11.01 7.81
N TRP A 277 -11.49 -11.96 8.33
CA TRP A 277 -10.47 -11.68 9.35
C TRP A 277 -9.33 -10.79 8.85
N HIS A 278 -9.07 -10.76 7.53
CA HIS A 278 -8.06 -9.89 6.93
C HIS A 278 -8.63 -8.50 6.63
N TYR A 279 -9.82 -8.44 6.01
CA TYR A 279 -10.38 -7.20 5.50
C TYR A 279 -11.09 -6.34 6.55
N THR A 280 -11.46 -6.89 7.70
CA THR A 280 -12.09 -6.10 8.79
C THR A 280 -11.22 -4.91 9.21
N TRP A 281 -9.91 -4.99 9.01
CA TRP A 281 -8.94 -3.95 9.37
C TRP A 281 -8.68 -2.91 8.28
N SER A 282 -9.27 -3.06 7.08
CA SER A 282 -9.07 -2.14 5.94
C SER A 282 -9.85 -0.82 6.11
N VAL A 283 -9.67 -0.19 7.27
CA VAL A 283 -10.23 1.12 7.64
C VAL A 283 -9.08 2.01 8.11
N PHE A 284 -8.19 2.35 7.18
CA PHE A 284 -6.94 3.06 7.48
C PHE A 284 -7.18 4.47 8.00
N HIS A 285 -8.21 5.15 7.49
CA HIS A 285 -8.51 6.57 7.67
C HIS A 285 -9.39 6.87 8.89
N ASP A 286 -10.04 5.87 9.46
CA ASP A 286 -10.98 6.05 10.60
C ASP A 286 -10.87 4.86 11.59
N VAL A 287 -9.66 4.61 12.08
CA VAL A 287 -9.41 3.53 13.05
C VAL A 287 -10.22 3.73 14.33
N GLN A 288 -10.41 4.99 14.78
CA GLN A 288 -11.27 5.27 15.95
C GLN A 288 -12.72 4.90 15.67
N GLY A 289 -13.25 5.19 14.47
CA GLY A 289 -14.59 4.78 14.07
C GLY A 289 -14.77 3.26 14.05
N LEU A 290 -13.75 2.50 13.66
CA LEU A 290 -13.75 1.03 13.73
C LEU A 290 -13.73 0.54 15.19
N ILE A 291 -12.93 1.16 16.06
CA ILE A 291 -12.91 0.88 17.51
C ILE A 291 -14.30 1.09 18.10
N ASP A 292 -14.97 2.18 17.74
CA ASP A 292 -16.30 2.52 18.24
C ASP A 292 -17.36 1.50 17.76
N LEU A 293 -17.30 1.09 16.49
CA LEU A 293 -18.17 0.04 15.93
C LEU A 293 -18.03 -1.29 16.67
N MET A 294 -16.80 -1.66 17.05
CA MET A 294 -16.52 -2.88 17.81
C MET A 294 -16.93 -2.78 19.30
N GLY A 295 -17.37 -1.60 19.75
CA GLY A 295 -17.80 -1.38 21.13
C GLY A 295 -16.69 -1.02 22.09
N GLY A 296 -15.59 -0.44 21.58
CA GLY A 296 -14.49 0.13 22.36
C GLY A 296 -13.19 -0.63 22.28
N LYS A 297 -12.16 -0.03 22.88
CA LYS A 297 -10.76 -0.47 22.77
C LYS A 297 -10.53 -1.91 23.22
N ASP A 298 -11.18 -2.36 24.29
CA ASP A 298 -10.95 -3.72 24.82
C ASP A 298 -11.45 -4.81 23.86
N ARG A 299 -12.64 -4.59 23.26
CA ARG A 299 -13.17 -5.51 22.24
C ARG A 299 -12.35 -5.49 20.97
N PHE A 300 -11.93 -4.30 20.53
CA PHE A 300 -11.07 -4.13 19.39
C PHE A 300 -9.75 -4.89 19.57
N VAL A 301 -9.09 -4.76 20.72
CA VAL A 301 -7.86 -5.48 21.04
C VAL A 301 -8.10 -6.99 21.11
N ALA A 302 -9.20 -7.43 21.73
CA ALA A 302 -9.53 -8.84 21.78
C ALA A 302 -9.72 -9.44 20.37
N GLN A 303 -10.31 -8.69 19.46
CA GLN A 303 -10.49 -9.10 18.07
C GLN A 303 -9.14 -9.18 17.32
N LEU A 304 -8.24 -8.19 17.52
CA LEU A 304 -6.86 -8.25 17.00
C LEU A 304 -6.10 -9.47 17.54
N ASP A 305 -6.18 -9.73 18.85
CA ASP A 305 -5.53 -10.89 19.47
C ASP A 305 -6.08 -12.21 18.90
N THR A 306 -7.37 -12.25 18.58
CA THR A 306 -8.01 -13.42 18.01
C THR A 306 -7.42 -13.80 16.66
N VAL A 307 -7.03 -12.84 15.81
CA VAL A 307 -6.39 -13.14 14.52
C VAL A 307 -5.14 -14.01 14.69
N PHE A 308 -4.33 -13.73 15.72
CA PHE A 308 -3.11 -14.51 16.00
C PHE A 308 -3.37 -15.80 16.77
N ALA A 309 -4.48 -15.87 17.52
CA ALA A 309 -4.82 -17.02 18.35
C ALA A 309 -5.58 -18.11 17.60
N LEU A 310 -6.28 -17.76 16.52
CA LEU A 310 -6.99 -18.73 15.68
C LEU A 310 -6.00 -19.70 15.03
N PRO A 311 -6.36 -20.96 14.86
CA PRO A 311 -5.60 -21.83 13.96
C PRO A 311 -5.68 -21.27 12.52
N PRO A 312 -4.71 -21.57 11.65
CA PRO A 312 -4.71 -21.09 10.26
C PRO A 312 -5.73 -21.87 9.40
N VAL A 313 -7.00 -21.81 9.79
CA VAL A 313 -8.11 -22.44 9.05
C VAL A 313 -8.56 -21.53 7.91
N PHE A 314 -9.04 -22.17 6.84
CA PHE A 314 -9.50 -21.48 5.64
C PHE A 314 -10.61 -22.27 4.93
N ASP A 315 -11.33 -21.60 4.06
CA ASP A 315 -12.24 -22.16 3.08
C ASP A 315 -11.81 -21.61 1.70
N ASP A 316 -11.31 -22.51 0.84
CA ASP A 316 -10.79 -22.19 -0.51
C ASP A 316 -11.82 -22.45 -1.62
N SER A 317 -13.07 -22.70 -1.27
CA SER A 317 -14.12 -23.11 -2.20
C SER A 317 -14.39 -22.11 -3.33
N TYR A 318 -14.13 -20.82 -3.10
CA TYR A 318 -14.27 -19.78 -4.13
C TYR A 318 -13.23 -19.91 -5.25
N TYR A 319 -11.98 -20.20 -4.88
CA TYR A 319 -10.88 -20.38 -5.85
C TYR A 319 -10.84 -21.78 -6.45
N GLY A 320 -11.56 -22.76 -5.87
CA GLY A 320 -11.55 -24.14 -6.32
C GLY A 320 -10.27 -24.90 -5.98
N GLY A 321 -9.48 -24.40 -5.03
CA GLY A 321 -8.25 -24.99 -4.54
C GLY A 321 -7.41 -23.99 -3.73
N VAL A 322 -6.39 -24.51 -3.05
CA VAL A 322 -5.49 -23.71 -2.21
C VAL A 322 -4.59 -22.83 -3.07
N ILE A 323 -4.82 -21.52 -3.04
CA ILE A 323 -3.93 -20.52 -3.65
C ILE A 323 -2.67 -20.35 -2.80
N HIS A 324 -1.63 -19.71 -3.37
CA HIS A 324 -0.34 -19.64 -2.69
C HIS A 324 -0.40 -18.83 -1.39
N GLU A 325 -1.20 -17.76 -1.31
CA GLU A 325 -1.35 -16.92 -0.12
C GLU A 325 -1.96 -17.69 1.06
N ILE A 326 -2.89 -18.62 0.79
CA ILE A 326 -3.44 -19.53 1.81
C ILE A 326 -2.35 -20.46 2.32
N ARG A 327 -1.56 -21.06 1.41
CA ARG A 327 -0.47 -21.96 1.77
C ARG A 327 0.61 -21.24 2.59
N GLU A 328 0.92 -20.02 2.22
CA GLU A 328 1.85 -19.17 2.95
C GLU A 328 1.36 -18.90 4.37
N MET A 329 0.09 -18.54 4.55
CA MET A 329 -0.53 -18.37 5.87
C MET A 329 -0.40 -19.62 6.73
N GLU A 330 -0.66 -20.82 6.16
CA GLU A 330 -0.51 -22.09 6.88
C GLU A 330 0.95 -22.34 7.32
N ILE A 331 1.91 -22.12 6.41
CA ILE A 331 3.35 -22.34 6.67
C ILE A 331 3.87 -21.35 7.72
N MET A 332 3.46 -20.10 7.67
CA MET A 332 3.84 -19.08 8.64
C MET A 332 3.40 -19.44 10.06
N ASN A 333 2.28 -20.13 10.20
CA ASN A 333 1.70 -20.54 11.47
C ASN A 333 1.63 -19.39 12.51
N MET A 334 1.02 -18.29 12.08
CA MET A 334 0.75 -17.10 12.90
C MET A 334 -0.76 -16.81 12.98
N GLY A 335 -1.55 -17.86 13.17
CA GLY A 335 -3.01 -17.77 13.17
C GLY A 335 -3.57 -17.47 11.79
N ASN A 336 -4.53 -16.56 11.71
CA ASN A 336 -5.04 -16.00 10.46
C ASN A 336 -4.31 -14.71 10.02
N TYR A 337 -3.16 -14.39 10.61
CA TYR A 337 -2.33 -13.27 10.17
C TYR A 337 -1.53 -13.68 8.92
N ALA A 338 -2.09 -13.44 7.75
CA ALA A 338 -1.51 -13.81 6.46
C ALA A 338 -0.55 -12.72 5.94
N HIS A 339 0.61 -12.55 6.59
CA HIS A 339 1.58 -11.50 6.27
C HIS A 339 2.08 -11.51 4.83
N GLY A 340 2.08 -12.65 4.17
CA GLY A 340 2.47 -12.81 2.77
C GLY A 340 1.60 -12.03 1.79
N ASN A 341 0.42 -11.55 2.21
CA ASN A 341 -0.45 -10.73 1.39
C ASN A 341 -0.79 -9.38 2.06
N GLN A 342 -1.02 -8.34 1.26
CA GLN A 342 -1.03 -6.94 1.70
C GLN A 342 -2.23 -6.52 2.55
N PRO A 343 -3.45 -7.07 2.40
CA PRO A 343 -4.64 -6.59 3.12
C PRO A 343 -4.46 -6.52 4.64
N ILE A 344 -3.64 -7.38 5.23
CA ILE A 344 -3.49 -7.47 6.69
C ILE A 344 -2.19 -6.86 7.23
N GLN A 345 -1.24 -6.47 6.36
CA GLN A 345 0.11 -6.05 6.78
C GLN A 345 0.13 -4.88 7.77
N HIS A 346 -0.83 -3.96 7.70
CA HIS A 346 -0.93 -2.79 8.59
C HIS A 346 -1.57 -3.12 9.94
N MET A 347 -2.30 -4.24 10.06
CA MET A 347 -3.13 -4.58 11.22
C MET A 347 -2.35 -4.54 12.54
N ILE A 348 -1.10 -5.00 12.53
CA ILE A 348 -0.26 -5.04 13.75
C ILE A 348 -0.09 -3.65 14.37
N TYR A 349 -0.09 -2.59 13.59
CA TYR A 349 0.07 -1.22 14.09
C TYR A 349 -1.19 -0.69 14.78
N LEU A 350 -2.35 -1.31 14.55
CA LEU A 350 -3.64 -0.85 15.08
C LEU A 350 -3.75 -0.99 16.61
N TYR A 351 -2.97 -1.86 17.24
CA TYR A 351 -2.88 -1.89 18.71
C TYR A 351 -2.46 -0.55 19.32
N GLY A 352 -1.66 0.24 18.60
CA GLY A 352 -1.25 1.58 19.02
C GLY A 352 -2.42 2.53 19.22
N TYR A 353 -3.41 2.52 18.34
CA TYR A 353 -4.63 3.33 18.43
C TYR A 353 -5.51 2.93 19.62
N ALA A 354 -5.47 1.68 20.02
CA ALA A 354 -6.16 1.19 21.21
C ALA A 354 -5.38 1.40 22.52
N GLY A 355 -4.18 2.02 22.46
CA GLY A 355 -3.36 2.30 23.64
C GLY A 355 -2.54 1.12 24.12
N GLN A 356 -2.34 0.10 23.29
CA GLN A 356 -1.52 -1.09 23.60
C GLN A 356 -0.32 -1.25 22.64
N PRO A 357 0.54 -0.23 22.47
CA PRO A 357 1.63 -0.25 21.48
C PRO A 357 2.65 -1.38 21.70
N TRP A 358 2.77 -1.91 22.94
CA TRP A 358 3.67 -3.02 23.24
C TRP A 358 3.28 -4.31 22.49
N LYS A 359 1.99 -4.52 22.18
CA LYS A 359 1.54 -5.66 21.36
C LYS A 359 1.98 -5.49 19.91
N SER A 360 1.86 -4.27 19.35
CA SER A 360 2.47 -3.97 18.04
C SER A 360 3.97 -4.29 18.05
N GLN A 361 4.71 -3.77 19.03
CA GLN A 361 6.16 -3.94 19.13
C GLN A 361 6.56 -5.43 19.27
N TYR A 362 5.76 -6.22 19.95
CA TYR A 362 5.95 -7.67 20.02
C TYR A 362 5.79 -8.33 18.65
N TRP A 363 4.63 -8.16 18.02
CA TRP A 363 4.32 -8.84 16.76
C TRP A 363 5.18 -8.36 15.60
N LEU A 364 5.48 -7.06 15.49
CA LEU A 364 6.40 -6.54 14.48
C LEU A 364 7.76 -7.23 14.54
N ARG A 365 8.29 -7.43 15.76
CA ARG A 365 9.56 -8.12 15.94
C ARG A 365 9.47 -9.60 15.59
N GLU A 366 8.37 -10.28 15.96
CA GLU A 366 8.13 -11.68 15.58
C GLU A 366 8.06 -11.85 14.06
N VAL A 367 7.34 -10.99 13.37
CA VAL A 367 7.23 -11.01 11.90
C VAL A 367 8.61 -10.81 11.25
N MET A 368 9.34 -9.76 11.63
CA MET A 368 10.67 -9.49 11.05
C MET A 368 11.65 -10.65 11.28
N ASN A 369 11.62 -11.27 12.46
CA ASN A 369 12.53 -12.37 12.79
C ASN A 369 12.16 -13.71 12.14
N ARG A 370 10.88 -13.94 11.89
CA ARG A 370 10.37 -15.25 11.46
C ARG A 370 10.08 -15.33 9.97
N LEU A 371 9.80 -14.21 9.33
CA LEU A 371 9.23 -14.19 7.98
C LEU A 371 10.12 -13.50 6.95
N TYR A 372 11.32 -13.07 7.34
CA TYR A 372 12.29 -12.43 6.45
C TYR A 372 13.69 -13.00 6.68
N TRP A 373 14.39 -13.35 5.59
CA TRP A 373 15.70 -14.00 5.64
C TRP A 373 16.68 -13.37 4.64
N PRO A 374 18.01 -13.51 4.88
CA PRO A 374 19.06 -13.00 3.99
C PRO A 374 19.35 -13.96 2.84
N THR A 375 18.33 -14.59 2.26
CA THR A 375 18.42 -15.59 1.19
C THR A 375 17.64 -15.12 -0.05
N PRO A 376 17.89 -15.70 -1.25
CA PRO A 376 17.14 -15.33 -2.44
C PRO A 376 15.63 -15.50 -2.34
N ASP A 377 15.16 -16.48 -1.56
CA ASP A 377 13.78 -16.79 -1.23
C ASP A 377 13.37 -16.21 0.15
N GLY A 378 13.90 -15.04 0.48
CA GLY A 378 13.87 -14.47 1.83
C GLY A 378 12.55 -13.82 2.25
N TYR A 379 11.42 -14.06 1.57
CA TYR A 379 10.11 -13.58 1.93
C TYR A 379 9.13 -14.70 2.21
N CYS A 380 8.12 -14.39 3.05
CA CYS A 380 7.04 -15.31 3.38
C CYS A 380 5.91 -15.37 2.34
N GLY A 381 5.98 -14.54 1.31
CA GLY A 381 4.99 -14.42 0.24
C GLY A 381 5.57 -13.61 -0.91
N ASP A 382 4.72 -13.12 -1.78
CA ASP A 382 5.13 -12.33 -2.93
C ASP A 382 5.71 -10.97 -2.52
N GLU A 383 6.66 -10.50 -3.32
CA GLU A 383 7.35 -9.22 -3.08
C GLU A 383 6.48 -8.02 -3.44
N ASP A 384 5.63 -8.18 -4.45
CA ASP A 384 4.60 -7.25 -4.92
C ASP A 384 5.10 -5.84 -5.19
N ASN A 385 6.00 -5.77 -6.17
CA ASN A 385 6.47 -4.51 -6.75
C ASN A 385 7.07 -3.54 -5.72
N GLY A 386 7.70 -4.07 -4.67
CA GLY A 386 8.34 -3.28 -3.61
C GLY A 386 7.54 -3.16 -2.33
N GLN A 387 6.26 -3.54 -2.29
CA GLN A 387 5.40 -3.32 -1.12
C GLN A 387 5.87 -4.12 0.11
N THR A 388 6.08 -5.43 -0.04
CA THR A 388 6.52 -6.30 1.07
C THR A 388 7.90 -5.92 1.57
N SER A 389 8.78 -5.48 0.67
CA SER A 389 10.10 -4.93 0.99
C SER A 389 10.01 -3.62 1.75
N ALA A 390 9.20 -2.66 1.29
CA ALA A 390 9.02 -1.36 1.93
C ALA A 390 8.39 -1.50 3.32
N TRP A 391 7.47 -2.49 3.50
CA TRP A 391 6.93 -2.81 4.82
C TRP A 391 8.05 -3.17 5.81
N TYR A 392 8.97 -4.07 5.39
CA TYR A 392 10.11 -4.44 6.23
C TYR A 392 11.01 -3.24 6.54
N VAL A 393 11.32 -2.44 5.53
CA VAL A 393 12.20 -1.26 5.71
C VAL A 393 11.60 -0.27 6.70
N PHE A 394 10.34 0.13 6.54
CA PHE A 394 9.66 1.02 7.48
C PHE A 394 9.61 0.43 8.89
N THR A 395 9.23 -0.84 8.99
CA THR A 395 9.10 -1.54 10.27
C THR A 395 10.45 -1.62 10.99
N ALA A 396 11.52 -1.91 10.26
CA ALA A 396 12.87 -1.95 10.82
C ALA A 396 13.39 -0.57 11.27
N LEU A 397 12.95 0.49 10.61
CA LEU A 397 13.20 1.88 11.03
C LEU A 397 12.40 2.25 12.28
N GLY A 398 11.29 1.57 12.55
CA GLY A 398 10.49 1.75 13.75
C GLY A 398 9.27 2.65 13.61
N PHE A 399 8.79 2.91 12.40
CA PHE A 399 7.55 3.65 12.12
C PHE A 399 6.89 3.17 10.83
N TYR A 400 5.59 3.46 10.64
CA TYR A 400 4.84 2.96 9.49
C TYR A 400 3.71 3.91 9.08
N PRO A 401 3.47 4.14 7.79
CA PRO A 401 2.37 4.96 7.29
C PRO A 401 1.06 4.15 7.22
N VAL A 402 0.37 3.97 8.35
CA VAL A 402 -0.89 3.20 8.38
C VAL A 402 -1.94 3.80 7.44
N CYS A 403 -1.98 5.13 7.33
CA CYS A 403 -2.93 5.86 6.49
C CYS A 403 -2.19 6.79 5.53
N PRO A 404 -1.80 6.32 4.33
CA PRO A 404 -1.27 7.22 3.30
C PRO A 404 -2.25 8.35 2.98
N GLY A 405 -1.73 9.53 2.62
CA GLY A 405 -2.54 10.77 2.50
C GLY A 405 -2.71 11.53 3.81
N SER A 406 -2.32 10.94 4.95
CA SER A 406 -2.18 11.65 6.22
C SER A 406 -0.75 12.18 6.40
N ASP A 407 -0.56 13.02 7.42
CA ASP A 407 0.73 13.53 7.87
C ASP A 407 1.29 12.75 9.08
N GLU A 408 0.71 11.59 9.38
CA GLU A 408 1.05 10.77 10.54
C GLU A 408 1.80 9.49 10.15
N TYR A 409 2.73 9.09 11.03
CA TYR A 409 3.34 7.77 11.04
C TYR A 409 3.12 7.14 12.41
N VAL A 410 2.72 5.88 12.42
CA VAL A 410 2.53 5.12 13.66
C VAL A 410 3.87 4.58 14.12
N ILE A 411 4.19 4.78 15.40
CA ILE A 411 5.45 4.31 15.98
C ILE A 411 5.34 2.81 16.28
N GLY A 412 6.27 2.05 15.70
CA GLY A 412 6.53 0.65 16.00
C GLY A 412 7.65 0.50 17.05
N ALA A 413 8.66 -0.30 16.71
CA ALA A 413 9.89 -0.42 17.52
C ALA A 413 11.10 -0.52 16.59
N PRO A 414 12.12 0.34 16.73
CA PRO A 414 13.33 0.25 15.94
C PRO A 414 13.94 -1.15 16.00
N TYR A 415 14.35 -1.69 14.86
CA TYR A 415 14.99 -3.01 14.79
C TYR A 415 16.50 -2.92 15.04
N PHE A 416 17.08 -1.79 14.66
CA PHE A 416 18.51 -1.48 14.78
C PHE A 416 18.81 -0.57 15.96
N ARG A 417 20.06 -0.56 16.41
CA ARG A 417 20.51 0.36 17.48
C ARG A 417 20.58 1.80 17.02
N LYS A 418 20.86 1.98 15.73
CA LYS A 418 20.84 3.29 15.08
C LYS A 418 20.41 3.16 13.63
N ALA A 419 19.62 4.12 13.17
CA ALA A 419 19.31 4.31 11.76
C ALA A 419 19.41 5.80 11.42
N VAL A 420 19.93 6.11 10.24
CA VAL A 420 20.03 7.48 9.71
C VAL A 420 19.46 7.49 8.30
N ILE A 421 18.46 8.33 8.07
CA ILE A 421 17.83 8.56 6.77
C ILE A 421 18.29 9.92 6.26
N SER A 422 19.01 9.95 5.15
CA SER A 422 19.45 11.18 4.47
C SER A 422 18.40 11.60 3.46
N LEU A 423 17.69 12.70 3.73
CA LEU A 423 16.63 13.22 2.87
C LEU A 423 17.22 14.06 1.71
N GLU A 424 16.50 14.14 0.60
CA GLU A 424 16.92 14.92 -0.59
C GLU A 424 17.04 16.43 -0.33
N ASN A 425 16.36 16.96 0.67
CA ASN A 425 16.45 18.36 1.09
C ASN A 425 17.66 18.67 1.97
N GLY A 426 18.58 17.71 2.14
CA GLY A 426 19.78 17.85 2.96
C GLY A 426 19.57 17.66 4.47
N LYS A 427 18.34 17.43 4.92
CA LYS A 427 18.05 17.09 6.32
C LYS A 427 18.26 15.59 6.57
N THR A 428 18.36 15.21 7.82
CA THR A 428 18.46 13.82 8.26
C THR A 428 17.40 13.50 9.31
N ILE A 429 16.92 12.26 9.28
CA ILE A 429 16.16 11.67 10.38
C ILE A 429 17.09 10.67 11.05
N GLU A 430 17.41 10.88 12.31
CA GLU A 430 18.20 9.95 13.10
C GLU A 430 17.32 9.26 14.13
N ILE A 431 17.37 7.92 14.14
CA ILE A 431 16.63 7.06 15.06
C ILE A 431 17.67 6.34 15.92
N SER A 432 17.67 6.59 17.21
CA SER A 432 18.65 6.04 18.16
C SER A 432 17.95 5.18 19.21
N ALA A 433 18.31 3.91 19.26
CA ALA A 433 17.83 2.93 20.23
C ALA A 433 19.01 2.09 20.78
N PRO A 434 19.99 2.71 21.48
CA PRO A 434 21.28 2.10 21.79
C PRO A 434 21.19 0.86 22.68
N LYS A 435 20.08 0.69 23.41
CA LYS A 435 19.82 -0.48 24.26
C LYS A 435 18.94 -1.55 23.57
N ASN A 436 18.62 -1.37 22.29
CA ASN A 436 17.82 -2.33 21.55
C ASN A 436 18.54 -3.69 21.46
N SER A 437 17.79 -4.76 21.69
CA SER A 437 18.23 -6.15 21.58
C SER A 437 17.04 -7.07 21.36
N ASP A 438 17.26 -8.37 21.25
CA ASP A 438 16.17 -9.35 21.09
C ASP A 438 15.19 -9.36 22.29
N THR A 439 15.68 -9.05 23.47
CA THR A 439 14.86 -8.95 24.70
C THR A 439 14.41 -7.53 25.00
N ASN A 440 15.20 -6.53 24.65
CA ASN A 440 14.95 -5.10 24.86
C ASN A 440 14.26 -4.50 23.62
N ARG A 441 13.05 -4.95 23.31
CA ARG A 441 12.29 -4.58 22.09
C ARG A 441 11.15 -3.60 22.33
N TYR A 442 10.89 -3.23 23.58
CA TYR A 442 9.78 -2.34 23.92
C TYR A 442 10.25 -0.92 24.18
N ILE A 443 9.54 0.05 23.62
CA ILE A 443 9.78 1.47 23.85
C ILE A 443 9.13 1.85 25.19
N ARG A 444 9.95 2.31 26.14
CA ARG A 444 9.45 2.85 27.41
C ARG A 444 9.25 4.36 27.35
N THR A 445 10.16 5.05 26.71
CA THR A 445 10.13 6.51 26.52
C THR A 445 10.63 6.85 25.12
N LEU A 446 10.04 7.86 24.53
CA LEU A 446 10.42 8.41 23.23
C LEU A 446 10.59 9.93 23.39
N SER A 447 11.60 10.49 22.74
CA SER A 447 11.81 11.93 22.64
C SER A 447 12.15 12.31 21.20
N PHE A 448 11.69 13.46 20.76
CA PHE A 448 11.98 14.06 19.47
C PHE A 448 12.91 15.26 19.64
#